data_b4aee7d902c802cd3538a86597f533ac
#
_entry.id   b4aee7d902c802cd3538a86597f533ac
#
_cell.length_a   1.000
_cell.length_b   1.000
_cell.length_c   1.000
_cell.angle_alpha   90.00
_cell.angle_beta   90.00
_cell.angle_gamma   90.00
#
_symmetry.space_group_name_H-M   'P 1'
#
loop_
_entity.id
_entity.type
_entity.pdbx_description
1 polymer ?
#
loop_
_entity_poly.entity_id
_entity_poly.type
_entity_poly.pdbx_seq_one_letter_code
_entity_poly.pdbx_strand_id
1 'polypeptide(L)' 'MNTTTAEYLVSVRTDEGTLSIFRTMPTRPKTQKGIKSQNNKLEKWAMEKYPNWQEINIIPTFEVSK' A
#
# COMPACT_ATOMS: atom_id res chain seq x y z
N MET A 1 6.59 -6.06 -21.96
CA MET A 1 5.88 -6.16 -20.68
C MET A 1 6.72 -5.54 -19.58
N ASN A 2 6.18 -4.58 -18.90
CA ASN A 2 6.92 -3.87 -17.87
C ASN A 2 6.56 -4.39 -16.48
N THR A 3 7.55 -4.88 -15.76
CA THR A 3 7.35 -5.44 -14.43
C THR A 3 8.00 -4.60 -13.33
N THR A 4 8.29 -3.32 -13.63
CA THR A 4 8.97 -2.47 -12.67
C THR A 4 8.01 -1.82 -11.68
N THR A 5 6.71 -1.84 -11.95
CA THR A 5 5.75 -1.25 -11.03
C THR A 5 5.33 -2.25 -9.97
N ALA A 6 4.84 -1.73 -8.84
CA ALA A 6 4.36 -2.55 -7.73
C ALA A 6 2.95 -2.12 -7.37
N GLU A 7 2.04 -3.08 -7.26
CA GLU A 7 0.67 -2.80 -6.88
C GLU A 7 0.45 -3.24 -5.44
N TYR A 8 -0.24 -2.40 -4.68
CA TYR A 8 -0.57 -2.67 -3.29
C TYR A 8 -2.06 -2.55 -3.08
N LEU A 9 -2.59 -3.37 -2.21
CA LEU A 9 -3.95 -3.24 -1.74
C LEU A 9 -3.92 -2.43 -0.45
N VAL A 10 -4.56 -1.27 -0.47
CA VAL A 10 -4.65 -0.39 0.69
C VAL A 10 -6.02 -0.60 1.32
N SER A 11 -6.04 -1.12 2.53
CA SER A 11 -7.28 -1.37 3.26
C SER A 11 -7.40 -0.34 4.38
N VAL A 12 -8.47 0.45 4.37
CA VAL A 12 -8.69 1.49 5.35
C VAL A 12 -10.01 1.21 6.06
N ARG A 13 -9.94 1.08 7.36
CA ARG A 13 -11.13 0.89 8.19
C ARG A 13 -11.49 2.21 8.84
N THR A 14 -12.75 2.61 8.69
CA THR A 14 -13.27 3.82 9.30
C THR A 14 -14.51 3.46 10.09
N ASP A 15 -15.11 4.46 10.75
CA ASP A 15 -16.34 4.26 11.49
C ASP A 15 -17.53 3.96 10.57
N GLU A 16 -17.35 4.17 9.26
CA GLU A 16 -18.42 3.89 8.27
C GLU A 16 -18.22 2.56 7.56
N GLY A 17 -17.13 1.85 7.84
CA GLY A 17 -16.85 0.58 7.21
C GLY A 17 -15.43 0.47 6.72
N THR A 18 -15.16 -0.55 5.91
CA THR A 18 -13.83 -0.81 5.40
C THR A 18 -13.79 -0.55 3.89
N LEU A 19 -12.77 0.18 3.47
CA LEU A 19 -12.53 0.49 2.06
C LEU A 19 -11.28 -0.25 1.61
N SER A 20 -11.31 -0.72 0.36
CA SER A 20 -10.14 -1.37 -0.24
C SER A 20 -9.83 -0.68 -1.55
N ILE A 21 -8.59 -0.23 -1.70
CA ILE A 21 -8.16 0.56 -2.86
C ILE A 21 -6.85 -0.02 -3.36
N PHE A 22 -6.74 -0.18 -4.67
CA PHE A 22 -5.47 -0.58 -5.28
C PHE A 22 -4.65 0.66 -5.61
N ARG A 23 -3.38 0.63 -5.22
CA ARG A 23 -2.45 1.71 -5.53
C ARG A 23 -1.21 1.14 -6.18
N THR A 24 -0.73 1.81 -7.21
CA THR A 24 0.44 1.37 -7.96
C THR A 24 1.59 2.31 -7.70
N MET A 25 2.73 1.73 -7.31
CA MET A 25 3.97 2.48 -7.14
C MET A 25 4.82 2.37 -8.40
N PRO A 26 5.58 3.41 -8.75
CA PRO A 26 6.34 3.41 -10.01
C PRO A 26 7.49 2.43 -10.06
N THR A 27 7.96 1.96 -8.89
CA THR A 27 9.05 1.00 -8.85
C THR A 27 8.67 -0.17 -7.96
N ARG A 28 9.18 -1.35 -8.32
CA ARG A 28 8.97 -2.55 -7.51
C ARG A 28 10.20 -2.81 -6.66
N PRO A 29 10.06 -2.82 -5.34
CA PRO A 29 11.20 -3.07 -4.46
C PRO A 29 11.65 -4.52 -4.55
N LYS A 30 12.94 -4.73 -4.36
CA LYS A 30 13.51 -6.08 -4.39
C LYS A 30 13.84 -6.60 -3.00
N THR A 31 13.65 -5.76 -1.99
CA THR A 31 13.98 -6.12 -0.61
C THR A 31 12.81 -5.80 0.30
N GLN A 32 12.80 -6.43 1.47
CA GLN A 32 11.79 -6.16 2.49
C GLN A 32 11.86 -4.71 2.95
N LYS A 33 13.06 -4.17 3.02
CA LYS A 33 13.25 -2.78 3.42
C LYS A 33 12.57 -1.82 2.43
N GLY A 34 12.70 -2.12 1.15
CA GLY A 34 12.06 -1.31 0.12
C GLY A 34 10.55 -1.39 0.18
N ILE A 35 10.01 -2.58 0.45
CA ILE A 35 8.57 -2.76 0.61
C ILE A 35 8.07 -1.95 1.80
N LYS A 36 8.79 -2.00 2.90
CA LYS A 36 8.41 -1.26 4.10
C LYS A 36 8.40 0.23 3.83
N SER A 37 9.38 0.72 3.08
CA SER A 37 9.44 2.12 2.71
C SER A 37 8.23 2.55 1.90
N GLN A 38 7.82 1.73 0.93
CA GLN A 38 6.64 2.04 0.12
C GLN A 38 5.37 1.92 0.93
N ASN A 39 5.30 0.94 1.84
CA ASN A 39 4.17 0.82 2.75
C ASN A 39 3.99 2.09 3.56
N ASN A 40 5.07 2.65 4.08
CA ASN A 40 5.01 3.87 4.86
C ASN A 40 4.46 5.04 4.05
N LYS A 41 4.87 5.14 2.79
CA LYS A 41 4.36 6.21 1.92
C LYS A 41 2.86 6.06 1.66
N LEU A 42 2.42 4.84 1.40
CA LEU A 42 1.01 4.60 1.15
C LEU A 42 0.18 4.79 2.41
N GLU A 43 0.71 4.39 3.55
CA GLU A 43 0.03 4.58 4.82
C GLU A 43 -0.18 6.07 5.09
N LYS A 44 0.85 6.87 4.85
CA LYS A 44 0.74 8.31 5.02
C LYS A 44 -0.32 8.90 4.09
N TRP A 45 -0.31 8.46 2.84
CA TRP A 45 -1.28 8.91 1.87
C TRP A 45 -2.70 8.58 2.34
N ALA A 46 -2.90 7.37 2.84
CA ALA A 46 -4.22 6.92 3.28
C ALA A 46 -4.69 7.72 4.50
N MET A 47 -3.78 8.00 5.42
CA MET A 47 -4.11 8.80 6.60
C MET A 47 -4.58 10.20 6.21
N GLU A 48 -3.94 10.79 5.21
CA GLU A 48 -4.31 12.13 4.76
C GLU A 48 -5.62 12.12 4.00
N LYS A 49 -5.85 11.07 3.21
CA LYS A 49 -7.06 10.98 2.41
C LYS A 49 -8.27 10.62 3.26
N TYR A 50 -8.06 9.81 4.30
CA TYR A 50 -9.14 9.36 5.16
C TYR A 50 -8.83 9.74 6.60
N PRO A 51 -9.06 10.99 7.00
CA PRO A 51 -8.69 11.44 8.35
C PRO A 51 -9.44 10.74 9.47
N ASN A 52 -10.56 10.09 9.14
CA ASN A 52 -11.31 9.33 10.13
C ASN A 52 -10.93 7.86 10.18
N TRP A 53 -9.73 7.51 9.69
CA TRP A 53 -9.28 6.13 9.67
C TRP A 53 -9.11 5.58 11.09
N GLN A 54 -9.41 4.31 11.25
CA GLN A 54 -9.22 3.58 12.50
C GLN A 54 -8.09 2.56 12.38
N GLU A 55 -7.98 1.97 11.17
CA GLU A 55 -6.94 0.99 10.92
C GLU A 55 -6.58 1.03 9.44
N ILE A 56 -5.29 0.94 9.15
CA ILE A 56 -4.81 0.94 7.77
C ILE A 56 -3.88 -0.26 7.60
N ASN A 57 -4.14 -1.05 6.56
CA ASN A 57 -3.31 -2.18 6.19
C ASN A 57 -2.87 -2.04 4.75
N ILE A 58 -1.59 -2.23 4.51
CA ILE A 58 -1.02 -2.17 3.16
C ILE A 58 -0.50 -3.55 2.81
N ILE A 59 -1.06 -4.15 1.77
CA ILE A 59 -0.74 -5.52 1.39
C ILE A 59 -0.17 -5.53 -0.02
N PRO A 60 1.08 -5.96 -0.20
CA PRO A 60 1.62 -6.08 -1.56
C PRO A 60 0.93 -7.22 -2.30
N THR A 61 0.58 -6.96 -3.56
CA THR A 61 -0.07 -7.96 -4.39
C THR A 61 0.90 -8.60 -5.38
N PHE A 62 2.20 -8.30 -5.24
CA PHE A 62 3.25 -8.85 -6.08
C PHE A 62 4.14 -9.76 -5.25
N GLU A 63 4.85 -10.66 -5.93
CA GLU A 63 5.78 -11.54 -5.25
C GLU A 63 7.14 -10.89 -5.17
N VAL A 64 7.80 -11.10 -4.03
CA VAL A 64 9.13 -10.58 -3.80
C VAL A 64 10.12 -11.72 -3.91
N SER A 65 11.05 -11.58 -4.84
CA SER A 65 12.13 -12.55 -5.01
C SER A 65 13.08 -12.41 -3.84
N LYS A 66 13.52 -13.55 -3.36
CA LYS A 66 14.49 -13.53 -2.26
C LYS A 66 15.90 -13.50 -2.78
#